data_4aad28c363707aee09d1b6759149c885
#
_entry.id   4aad28c363707aee09d1b6759149c885
#
_cell.length_a   1.000
_cell.length_b   1.000
_cell.length_c   1.000
_cell.angle_alpha   90.00
_cell.angle_beta   90.00
_cell.angle_gamma   90.00
#
_symmetry.space_group_name_H-M   'P 1'
#
loop_
_entity.id
_entity.type
_entity.pdbx_description
1 polymer ?
#
loop_
_entity_poly.entity_id
_entity_poly.type
_entity_poly.pdbx_seq_one_letter_code
_entity_poly.pdbx_strand_id
1 'polypeptide(L)'
;MLESIKKTCEDIFTPTFINLFIYVLVSSLIVFFSIILFFWFLIPDLGYIGKILGFIFIGTLNVAWIFFIFSITTILFIPLSTLVFSLFSDKIIAQIEQKHYFYEPHPLKEGFLRGIFTGLKLLIWTLFLIVFFTPLLSILSVGKYFSIIFWIMINGYIIGKEYFELIAKRRLIEDEILKFRSENFKRLYLGGLLCSIIFSIPIINLIAPLFTTVFSIHEFNKIRLTN
;
A
#
# COMPACT_ATOMS: atom_id res chain seq x y z
N MET A 1 -9.96 -11.77 16.03
CA MET A 1 -8.83 -11.75 15.07
C MET A 1 -8.78 -13.00 14.20
N LEU A 2 -8.64 -14.23 14.72
CA LEU A 2 -8.64 -15.45 13.89
C LEU A 2 -9.90 -15.60 13.02
N GLU A 3 -11.07 -15.31 13.57
CA GLU A 3 -12.34 -15.33 12.83
C GLU A 3 -12.35 -14.26 11.71
N SER A 4 -11.83 -13.07 11.98
CA SER A 4 -11.70 -12.01 10.97
C SER A 4 -10.78 -12.43 9.83
N ILE A 5 -9.67 -13.12 10.14
CA ILE A 5 -8.76 -13.69 9.13
C ILE A 5 -9.49 -14.74 8.27
N LYS A 6 -10.23 -15.66 8.91
CA LYS A 6 -10.97 -16.71 8.20
C LYS A 6 -11.99 -16.11 7.22
N LYS A 7 -12.83 -15.17 7.69
CA LYS A 7 -13.80 -14.46 6.85
C LYS A 7 -13.11 -13.70 5.70
N THR A 8 -11.99 -13.05 5.99
CA THR A 8 -11.20 -12.35 4.98
C THR A 8 -10.74 -13.30 3.88
N CYS A 9 -10.19 -14.46 4.24
CA CYS A 9 -9.78 -15.45 3.25
C CYS A 9 -10.97 -15.97 2.42
N GLU A 10 -12.10 -16.25 3.06
CA GLU A 10 -13.32 -16.69 2.37
C GLU A 10 -13.82 -15.64 1.37
N ASP A 11 -13.79 -14.36 1.72
CA ASP A 11 -14.25 -13.28 0.86
C ASP A 11 -13.31 -13.02 -0.32
N ILE A 12 -11.99 -12.99 -0.09
CA ILE A 12 -11.01 -12.71 -1.14
C ILE A 12 -11.07 -13.74 -2.27
N PHE A 13 -11.35 -15.00 -1.95
CA PHE A 13 -11.47 -16.05 -2.97
C PHE A 13 -12.82 -16.10 -3.67
N THR A 14 -13.73 -15.16 -3.42
CA THR A 14 -14.98 -15.09 -4.19
C THR A 14 -14.74 -14.52 -5.60
N PRO A 15 -15.48 -14.97 -6.64
CA PRO A 15 -15.27 -14.51 -8.02
C PRO A 15 -15.34 -12.99 -8.16
N THR A 16 -16.20 -12.34 -7.39
CA THR A 16 -16.37 -10.88 -7.40
C THR A 16 -15.10 -10.15 -6.98
N PHE A 17 -14.45 -10.64 -5.91
CA PHE A 17 -13.21 -10.04 -5.42
C PHE A 17 -12.00 -10.38 -6.29
N ILE A 18 -11.96 -11.59 -6.86
CA ILE A 18 -10.92 -11.99 -7.81
C ILE A 18 -10.96 -11.06 -9.04
N ASN A 19 -12.14 -10.83 -9.61
CA ASN A 19 -12.29 -9.91 -10.75
C ASN A 19 -11.87 -8.49 -10.41
N LEU A 20 -12.23 -8.01 -9.23
CA LEU A 20 -11.84 -6.67 -8.77
C LEU A 20 -10.33 -6.57 -8.54
N PHE A 21 -9.72 -7.62 -7.98
CA PHE A 21 -8.27 -7.72 -7.82
C PHE A 21 -7.56 -7.71 -9.18
N ILE A 22 -8.03 -8.49 -10.16
CA ILE A 22 -7.47 -8.49 -11.52
C ILE A 22 -7.56 -7.08 -12.13
N TYR A 23 -8.68 -6.38 -11.91
CA TYR A 23 -8.85 -5.01 -12.41
C TYR A 23 -7.83 -4.05 -11.82
N VAL A 24 -7.62 -4.10 -10.49
CA VAL A 24 -6.61 -3.29 -9.79
C VAL A 24 -5.21 -3.64 -10.28
N LEU A 25 -4.91 -4.92 -10.42
CA LEU A 25 -3.60 -5.40 -10.88
C LEU A 25 -3.31 -4.94 -12.31
N VAL A 26 -4.24 -5.11 -13.22
CA VAL A 26 -4.08 -4.69 -14.63
C VAL A 26 -3.92 -3.17 -14.72
N SER A 27 -4.75 -2.40 -14.00
CA SER A 27 -4.62 -0.94 -14.00
C SER A 27 -3.30 -0.48 -13.40
N SER A 28 -2.82 -1.12 -12.32
CA SER A 28 -1.51 -0.83 -11.74
C SER A 28 -0.36 -1.12 -12.71
N LEU A 29 -0.44 -2.24 -13.44
CA LEU A 29 0.54 -2.59 -14.48
C LEU A 29 0.53 -1.58 -15.63
N ILE A 30 -0.65 -1.14 -16.08
CA ILE A 30 -0.76 -0.12 -17.14
C ILE A 30 -0.07 1.18 -16.70
N VAL A 31 -0.35 1.65 -15.48
CA VAL A 31 0.30 2.86 -14.95
C VAL A 31 1.81 2.65 -14.80
N PHE A 32 2.24 1.48 -14.32
CA PHE A 32 3.64 1.12 -14.19
C PHE A 32 4.38 1.16 -15.54
N PHE A 33 3.84 0.50 -16.56
CA PHE A 33 4.42 0.52 -17.90
C PHE A 33 4.37 1.91 -18.54
N SER A 34 3.32 2.70 -18.28
CA SER A 34 3.26 4.09 -18.76
C SER A 34 4.37 4.95 -18.16
N ILE A 35 4.71 4.75 -16.88
CA ILE A 35 5.83 5.45 -16.23
C ILE A 35 7.17 5.01 -16.86
N ILE A 36 7.37 3.70 -17.09
CA ILE A 36 8.58 3.21 -17.75
C ILE A 36 8.74 3.85 -19.12
N LEU A 37 7.67 3.84 -19.93
CA LEU A 37 7.67 4.44 -21.26
C LEU A 37 7.98 5.94 -21.20
N PHE A 38 7.37 6.66 -20.27
CA PHE A 38 7.62 8.09 -20.07
C PHE A 38 9.10 8.37 -19.78
N PHE A 39 9.70 7.62 -18.84
CA PHE A 39 11.13 7.76 -18.53
C PHE A 39 12.02 7.28 -19.68
N TRP A 40 11.59 6.30 -20.45
CA TRP A 40 12.31 5.84 -21.64
C TRP A 40 12.42 6.95 -22.69
N PHE A 41 11.34 7.71 -22.94
CA PHE A 41 11.37 8.86 -23.85
C PHE A 41 12.19 10.04 -23.31
N LEU A 42 12.42 10.09 -21.99
CA LEU A 42 13.28 11.11 -21.36
C LEU A 42 14.77 10.73 -21.36
N ILE A 43 15.14 9.55 -21.90
CA ILE A 43 16.56 9.18 -22.03
C ILE A 43 17.23 10.25 -22.91
N PRO A 44 18.19 11.03 -22.37
CA PRO A 44 18.85 12.03 -23.16
C PRO A 44 19.57 11.34 -24.31
N ASP A 45 19.50 11.92 -25.50
CA ASP A 45 20.30 11.47 -26.62
C ASP A 45 21.78 11.77 -26.32
N LEU A 46 22.42 10.82 -25.65
CA LEU A 46 23.83 10.90 -25.27
C LEU A 46 24.76 10.74 -26.42
N GLY A 47 24.25 10.54 -27.67
CA GLY A 47 25.06 10.40 -28.89
C GLY A 47 25.94 11.61 -29.15
N TYR A 48 25.52 12.81 -28.75
CA TYR A 48 26.32 14.04 -28.88
C TYR A 48 27.43 14.12 -27.81
N ILE A 49 27.12 13.76 -26.59
CA ILE A 49 28.07 13.71 -25.46
C ILE A 49 29.10 12.59 -25.69
N GLY A 50 28.72 11.56 -26.41
CA GLY A 50 29.53 10.40 -26.70
C GLY A 50 30.65 10.62 -27.67
N LYS A 51 30.47 11.49 -28.60
CA LYS A 51 31.58 11.91 -29.47
C LYS A 51 32.66 12.66 -28.68
N ILE A 52 32.30 13.24 -27.51
CA ILE A 52 33.23 14.01 -26.67
C ILE A 52 33.87 13.12 -25.60
N LEU A 53 33.16 12.17 -25.02
CA LEU A 53 33.60 11.40 -23.84
C LEU A 53 34.04 9.96 -24.14
N GLY A 54 33.93 9.51 -25.37
CA GLY A 54 34.35 8.17 -25.81
C GLY A 54 33.28 7.08 -25.57
N PHE A 55 33.33 6.06 -26.43
CA PHE A 55 32.32 4.99 -26.53
C PHE A 55 32.10 4.19 -25.23
N ILE A 56 33.16 3.97 -24.44
CA ILE A 56 33.09 3.19 -23.18
C ILE A 56 32.29 3.94 -22.11
N PHE A 57 32.46 5.24 -22.00
CA PHE A 57 31.78 6.06 -21.01
C PHE A 57 30.26 6.16 -21.26
N ILE A 58 29.85 6.14 -22.53
CA ILE A 58 28.43 6.18 -22.91
C ILE A 58 27.76 4.87 -22.62
N GLY A 59 28.41 3.75 -22.90
CA GLY A 59 27.89 2.42 -22.57
C GLY A 59 27.58 2.31 -21.08
N THR A 60 28.49 2.77 -20.21
CA THR A 60 28.28 2.75 -18.75
C THR A 60 27.16 3.68 -18.28
N LEU A 61 27.04 4.88 -18.89
CA LEU A 61 25.95 5.83 -18.54
C LEU A 61 24.59 5.29 -18.98
N ASN A 62 24.46 4.69 -20.15
CA ASN A 62 23.20 4.09 -20.59
C ASN A 62 22.78 2.91 -19.69
N VAL A 63 23.72 2.05 -19.32
CA VAL A 63 23.45 0.96 -18.39
C VAL A 63 23.05 1.52 -17.02
N ALA A 64 23.74 2.52 -16.49
CA ALA A 64 23.39 3.17 -15.23
C ALA A 64 21.99 3.81 -15.28
N TRP A 65 21.62 4.43 -16.42
CA TRP A 65 20.28 5.02 -16.62
C TRP A 65 19.18 3.96 -16.63
N ILE A 66 19.39 2.85 -17.31
CA ILE A 66 18.45 1.70 -17.30
C ILE A 66 18.27 1.15 -15.89
N PHE A 67 19.36 0.95 -15.15
CA PHE A 67 19.29 0.52 -13.74
C PHE A 67 18.58 1.54 -12.87
N PHE A 68 18.79 2.83 -13.08
CA PHE A 68 18.10 3.89 -12.36
C PHE A 68 16.60 3.87 -12.61
N ILE A 69 16.16 3.80 -13.88
CA ILE A 69 14.75 3.70 -14.24
C ILE A 69 14.12 2.45 -13.59
N PHE A 70 14.78 1.29 -13.75
CA PHE A 70 14.27 0.05 -13.18
C PHE A 70 14.14 0.11 -11.67
N SER A 71 15.13 0.65 -10.96
CA SER A 71 15.14 0.80 -9.51
C SER A 71 14.03 1.76 -9.04
N ILE A 72 13.91 2.94 -9.62
CA ILE A 72 12.86 3.90 -9.30
C ILE A 72 11.49 3.29 -9.53
N THR A 73 11.30 2.65 -10.67
CA THR A 73 10.00 2.08 -11.03
C THR A 73 9.62 0.94 -10.08
N THR A 74 10.58 0.10 -9.69
CA THR A 74 10.36 -0.98 -8.72
C THR A 74 10.00 -0.42 -7.34
N ILE A 75 10.68 0.62 -6.88
CA ILE A 75 10.39 1.29 -5.60
C ILE A 75 9.01 1.95 -5.61
N LEU A 76 8.63 2.57 -6.73
CA LEU A 76 7.35 3.26 -6.88
C LEU A 76 6.18 2.31 -7.11
N PHE A 77 6.41 1.06 -7.52
CA PHE A 77 5.35 0.12 -7.86
C PHE A 77 4.38 -0.13 -6.69
N ILE A 78 4.90 -0.35 -5.49
CA ILE A 78 4.08 -0.62 -4.30
C ILE A 78 3.21 0.59 -3.91
N PRO A 79 3.75 1.81 -3.73
CA PRO A 79 2.93 2.99 -3.47
C PRO A 79 1.92 3.27 -4.57
N LEU A 80 2.30 3.03 -5.83
CA LEU A 80 1.44 3.25 -6.97
C LEU A 80 0.26 2.27 -7.00
N SER A 81 0.52 0.99 -6.77
CA SER A 81 -0.53 -0.03 -6.69
C SER A 81 -1.47 0.24 -5.51
N THR A 82 -0.96 0.74 -4.38
CA THR A 82 -1.77 1.16 -3.24
C THR A 82 -2.64 2.36 -3.57
N LEU A 83 -2.12 3.32 -4.34
CA LEU A 83 -2.89 4.47 -4.81
C LEU A 83 -4.03 4.02 -5.75
N VAL A 84 -3.71 3.18 -6.75
CA VAL A 84 -4.73 2.61 -7.64
C VAL A 84 -5.77 1.84 -6.84
N PHE A 85 -5.33 1.03 -5.87
CA PHE A 85 -6.23 0.27 -5.01
C PHE A 85 -7.17 1.19 -4.20
N SER A 86 -6.68 2.34 -3.72
CA SER A 86 -7.49 3.29 -2.94
C SER A 86 -8.71 3.80 -3.72
N LEU A 87 -8.62 3.88 -5.05
CA LEU A 87 -9.72 4.29 -5.92
C LEU A 87 -10.86 3.24 -5.95
N PHE A 88 -10.55 1.98 -5.69
CA PHE A 88 -11.50 0.87 -5.66
C PHE A 88 -11.94 0.48 -4.25
N SER A 89 -11.27 1.00 -3.22
CA SER A 89 -11.51 0.63 -1.82
C SER A 89 -12.97 0.84 -1.40
N ASP A 90 -13.62 1.90 -1.89
CA ASP A 90 -15.02 2.19 -1.57
C ASP A 90 -15.97 1.12 -2.06
N LYS A 91 -15.74 0.57 -3.26
CA LYS A 91 -16.55 -0.53 -3.80
C LYS A 91 -16.36 -1.81 -2.99
N ILE A 92 -15.12 -2.10 -2.59
CA ILE A 92 -14.79 -3.26 -1.77
C ILE A 92 -15.47 -3.16 -0.42
N ILE A 93 -15.35 -2.02 0.25
CA ILE A 93 -15.94 -1.80 1.57
C ILE A 93 -17.46 -1.95 1.49
N ALA A 94 -18.11 -1.29 0.52
CA ALA A 94 -19.55 -1.37 0.36
C ALA A 94 -20.04 -2.81 0.13
N GLN A 95 -19.34 -3.59 -0.69
CA GLN A 95 -19.70 -4.98 -0.96
C GLN A 95 -19.59 -5.89 0.27
N ILE A 96 -18.52 -5.75 1.05
CA ILE A 96 -18.33 -6.54 2.28
C ILE A 96 -19.34 -6.12 3.35
N GLU A 97 -19.56 -4.82 3.53
CA GLU A 97 -20.53 -4.31 4.49
C GLU A 97 -21.94 -4.78 4.15
N GLN A 98 -22.33 -4.74 2.90
CA GLN A 98 -23.63 -5.22 2.46
C GLN A 98 -23.78 -6.73 2.62
N LYS A 99 -22.74 -7.51 2.33
CA LYS A 99 -22.77 -8.98 2.40
C LYS A 99 -22.86 -9.51 3.83
N HIS A 100 -22.10 -8.93 4.75
CA HIS A 100 -21.90 -9.48 6.09
C HIS A 100 -22.57 -8.68 7.20
N TYR A 101 -22.80 -7.37 7.01
CA TYR A 101 -23.22 -6.47 8.08
C TYR A 101 -24.54 -5.77 7.77
N PHE A 102 -25.12 -5.99 6.59
CA PHE A 102 -26.41 -5.41 6.14
C PHE A 102 -26.48 -3.90 6.28
N TYR A 103 -25.35 -3.21 6.22
CA TYR A 103 -25.30 -1.77 6.29
C TYR A 103 -25.73 -1.16 4.95
N GLU A 104 -26.53 -0.09 5.02
CA GLU A 104 -26.76 0.73 3.84
C GLU A 104 -25.41 1.29 3.32
N PRO A 105 -25.20 1.28 2.00
CA PRO A 105 -24.00 1.85 1.43
C PRO A 105 -23.94 3.33 1.82
N HIS A 106 -22.98 3.71 2.67
CA HIS A 106 -22.64 5.10 2.91
C HIS A 106 -21.52 5.47 1.93
N PRO A 107 -21.84 6.09 0.79
CA PRO A 107 -20.80 6.64 -0.04
C PRO A 107 -20.09 7.70 0.81
N LEU A 108 -18.78 7.54 0.98
CA LEU A 108 -17.99 8.65 1.47
C LEU A 108 -18.29 9.83 0.52
N LYS A 109 -18.76 10.97 1.06
CA LYS A 109 -18.84 12.23 0.31
C LYS A 109 -17.44 12.69 -0.16
N GLU A 110 -16.44 11.90 0.08
CA GLU A 110 -15.05 12.13 -0.18
C GLU A 110 -14.73 11.60 -1.57
N GLY A 111 -14.84 12.50 -2.55
CA GLY A 111 -14.65 12.18 -3.95
C GLY A 111 -13.23 11.67 -4.29
N PHE A 112 -13.08 11.16 -5.51
CA PHE A 112 -11.86 10.74 -6.19
C PHE A 112 -10.57 11.53 -5.81
N LEU A 113 -10.67 12.86 -5.66
CA LEU A 113 -9.56 13.71 -5.25
C LEU A 113 -8.99 13.35 -3.88
N ARG A 114 -9.81 12.98 -2.91
CA ARG A 114 -9.32 12.63 -1.57
C ARG A 114 -8.61 11.26 -1.55
N GLY A 115 -9.08 10.30 -2.35
CA GLY A 115 -8.35 9.05 -2.56
C GLY A 115 -6.94 9.29 -3.11
N ILE A 116 -6.82 10.21 -4.08
CA ILE A 116 -5.52 10.64 -4.62
C ILE A 116 -4.66 11.30 -3.52
N PHE A 117 -5.21 12.23 -2.75
CA PHE A 117 -4.47 12.89 -1.66
C PHE A 117 -4.01 11.90 -0.58
N THR A 118 -4.85 10.94 -0.22
CA THR A 118 -4.48 9.90 0.75
C THR A 118 -3.37 9.00 0.19
N GLY A 119 -3.49 8.58 -1.07
CA GLY A 119 -2.45 7.79 -1.74
C GLY A 119 -1.13 8.56 -1.90
N LEU A 120 -1.17 9.84 -2.27
CA LEU A 120 0.01 10.71 -2.33
C LEU A 120 0.67 10.89 -0.96
N LYS A 121 -0.12 11.10 0.09
CA LYS A 121 0.39 11.20 1.46
C LYS A 121 1.11 9.92 1.88
N LEU A 122 0.51 8.76 1.61
CA LEU A 122 1.15 7.46 1.89
C LEU A 122 2.44 7.29 1.08
N LEU A 123 2.43 7.65 -0.20
CA LEU A 123 3.62 7.62 -1.06
C LEU A 123 4.74 8.49 -0.51
N ILE A 124 4.46 9.75 -0.15
CA ILE A 124 5.45 10.68 0.42
C ILE A 124 5.99 10.13 1.73
N TRP A 125 5.15 9.62 2.63
CA TRP A 125 5.57 9.00 3.88
C TRP A 125 6.45 7.77 3.65
N THR A 126 6.08 6.90 2.71
CA THR A 126 6.87 5.71 2.36
C THR A 126 8.24 6.10 1.81
N LEU A 127 8.29 7.06 0.89
CA LEU A 127 9.56 7.57 0.36
C LEU A 127 10.42 8.22 1.44
N PHE A 128 9.82 9.01 2.32
CA PHE A 128 10.53 9.63 3.45
C PHE A 128 11.13 8.56 4.37
N LEU A 129 10.36 7.54 4.73
CA LEU A 129 10.83 6.44 5.55
C LEU A 129 11.97 5.66 4.86
N ILE A 130 11.85 5.36 3.57
CA ILE A 130 12.91 4.66 2.82
C ILE A 130 14.19 5.48 2.80
N VAL A 131 14.11 6.76 2.42
CA VAL A 131 15.28 7.62 2.25
C VAL A 131 15.98 7.90 3.58
N PHE A 132 15.23 8.07 4.67
CA PHE A 132 15.79 8.42 5.98
C PHE A 132 16.20 7.20 6.79
N PHE A 133 15.36 6.19 6.88
CA PHE A 133 15.61 5.05 7.77
C PHE A 133 16.54 4.00 7.17
N THR A 134 16.55 3.81 5.84
CA THR A 134 17.44 2.80 5.25
C THR A 134 18.92 3.12 5.47
N PRO A 135 19.41 4.34 5.23
CA PRO A 135 20.80 4.71 5.55
C PRO A 135 21.09 4.67 7.06
N LEU A 136 20.16 5.16 7.88
CA LEU A 136 20.32 5.18 9.34
C LEU A 136 20.48 3.76 9.89
N LEU A 137 19.65 2.82 9.47
CA LEU A 137 19.75 1.41 9.87
C LEU A 137 21.02 0.74 9.34
N SER A 138 21.50 1.15 8.17
CA SER A 138 22.75 0.66 7.58
C SER A 138 23.97 1.13 8.39
N ILE A 139 23.97 2.38 8.85
CA ILE A 139 25.06 2.98 9.65
C ILE A 139 25.11 2.37 11.06
N LEU A 140 23.96 2.11 11.66
CA LEU A 140 23.89 1.58 13.04
C LEU A 140 24.38 0.14 13.17
N SER A 141 24.82 -0.53 12.10
CA SER A 141 25.34 -1.91 12.09
C SER A 141 24.48 -2.91 12.88
N VAL A 142 23.26 -2.53 13.19
CA VAL A 142 22.31 -3.38 13.89
C VAL A 142 21.95 -4.49 12.92
N GLY A 143 22.25 -5.72 13.27
CA GLY A 143 22.22 -6.87 12.38
C GLY A 143 20.99 -6.88 11.46
N LYS A 144 21.20 -7.32 10.22
CA LYS A 144 20.24 -7.30 9.10
C LYS A 144 18.81 -7.77 9.50
N TYR A 145 18.72 -8.71 10.42
CA TYR A 145 17.44 -9.23 10.94
C TYR A 145 16.70 -8.25 11.84
N PHE A 146 17.41 -7.46 12.65
CA PHE A 146 16.81 -6.46 13.51
C PHE A 146 16.16 -5.34 12.68
N SER A 147 16.80 -4.94 11.60
CA SER A 147 16.26 -3.94 10.66
C SER A 147 14.93 -4.39 10.05
N ILE A 148 14.81 -5.66 9.67
CA ILE A 148 13.57 -6.23 9.11
C ILE A 148 12.45 -6.23 10.15
N ILE A 149 12.75 -6.68 11.38
CA ILE A 149 11.76 -6.71 12.46
C ILE A 149 11.29 -5.29 12.79
N PHE A 150 12.22 -4.35 12.94
CA PHE A 150 11.91 -2.96 13.21
C PHE A 150 11.04 -2.32 12.11
N TRP A 151 11.36 -2.64 10.85
CA TRP A 151 10.60 -2.18 9.69
C TRP A 151 9.17 -2.74 9.68
N ILE A 152 9.00 -4.02 9.98
CA ILE A 152 7.68 -4.67 10.12
C ILE A 152 6.87 -4.01 11.24
N MET A 153 7.50 -3.68 12.39
CA MET A 153 6.83 -3.06 13.53
C MET A 153 6.32 -1.64 13.19
N ILE A 154 7.14 -0.82 12.54
CA ILE A 154 6.73 0.54 12.14
C ILE A 154 5.62 0.48 11.10
N ASN A 155 5.79 -0.32 10.06
CA ASN A 155 4.76 -0.49 9.03
C ASN A 155 3.47 -1.07 9.62
N GLY A 156 3.56 -1.99 10.57
CA GLY A 156 2.41 -2.53 11.28
C GLY A 156 1.59 -1.45 11.99
N TYR A 157 2.26 -0.50 12.63
CA TYR A 157 1.57 0.64 13.25
C TYR A 157 0.89 1.53 12.20
N ILE A 158 1.60 1.88 11.13
CA ILE A 158 1.09 2.76 10.07
C ILE A 158 -0.09 2.10 9.36
N ILE A 159 0.06 0.85 8.92
CA ILE A 159 -0.97 0.09 8.21
C ILE A 159 -2.21 -0.08 9.12
N GLY A 160 -2.01 -0.50 10.36
CA GLY A 160 -3.10 -0.68 11.31
C GLY A 160 -3.91 0.60 11.54
N LYS A 161 -3.22 1.75 11.63
CA LYS A 161 -3.86 3.05 11.78
C LYS A 161 -4.61 3.47 10.51
N GLU A 162 -3.94 3.49 9.37
CA GLU A 162 -4.49 4.05 8.13
C GLU A 162 -5.70 3.24 7.62
N TYR A 163 -5.59 1.91 7.61
CA TYR A 163 -6.70 1.07 7.16
C TYR A 163 -7.87 1.05 8.15
N PHE A 164 -7.59 1.16 9.46
CA PHE A 164 -8.65 1.34 10.45
C PHE A 164 -9.37 2.68 10.22
N GLU A 165 -8.63 3.79 10.07
CA GLU A 165 -9.23 5.11 9.83
C GLU A 165 -10.03 5.15 8.52
N LEU A 166 -9.57 4.45 7.48
CA LEU A 166 -10.31 4.33 6.22
C LEU A 166 -11.72 3.77 6.42
N ILE A 167 -11.86 2.77 7.30
CA ILE A 167 -13.17 2.15 7.60
C ILE A 167 -13.95 2.99 8.61
N ALA A 168 -13.30 3.44 9.68
CA ALA A 168 -13.93 4.13 10.79
C ALA A 168 -14.56 5.47 10.36
N LYS A 169 -13.91 6.24 9.49
CA LYS A 169 -14.41 7.52 8.94
C LYS A 169 -15.76 7.39 8.23
N ARG A 170 -16.16 6.21 7.83
CA ARG A 170 -17.47 5.96 7.21
C ARG A 170 -18.61 5.88 8.24
N ARG A 171 -18.28 5.63 9.50
CA ARG A 171 -19.24 5.24 10.54
C ARG A 171 -19.14 6.04 11.83
N LEU A 172 -18.01 6.70 12.05
CA LEU A 172 -17.69 7.40 13.28
C LEU A 172 -17.24 8.83 12.99
N ILE A 173 -17.50 9.74 13.91
CA ILE A 173 -16.95 11.10 13.91
C ILE A 173 -15.51 11.09 14.43
N GLU A 174 -14.75 12.17 14.20
CA GLU A 174 -13.30 12.20 14.52
C GLU A 174 -12.99 11.89 15.98
N ASP A 175 -13.77 12.43 16.93
CA ASP A 175 -13.57 12.19 18.36
C ASP A 175 -13.81 10.72 18.73
N GLU A 176 -14.82 10.11 18.14
CA GLU A 176 -15.12 8.69 18.33
C GLU A 176 -14.02 7.79 17.75
N ILE A 177 -13.44 8.17 16.60
CA ILE A 177 -12.33 7.46 15.98
C ILE A 177 -11.10 7.46 16.90
N LEU A 178 -10.76 8.61 17.46
CA LEU A 178 -9.65 8.75 18.40
C LEU A 178 -9.84 7.91 19.65
N LYS A 179 -11.04 7.98 20.24
CA LYS A 179 -11.40 7.18 21.42
C LYS A 179 -11.35 5.68 21.13
N PHE A 180 -12.02 5.23 20.08
CA PHE A 180 -12.04 3.82 19.67
C PHE A 180 -10.63 3.28 19.41
N ARG A 181 -9.77 4.06 18.75
CA ARG A 181 -8.38 3.70 18.48
C ARG A 181 -7.56 3.58 19.77
N SER A 182 -7.74 4.48 20.73
CA SER A 182 -7.00 4.43 22.00
C SER A 182 -7.42 3.21 22.83
N GLU A 183 -8.70 2.92 22.90
CA GLU A 183 -9.25 1.78 23.65
C GLU A 183 -8.85 0.43 23.05
N ASN A 184 -8.70 0.36 21.72
CA ASN A 184 -8.42 -0.87 20.99
C ASN A 184 -7.02 -0.93 20.38
N PHE A 185 -6.10 -0.09 20.86
CA PHE A 185 -4.76 0.07 20.29
C PHE A 185 -4.01 -1.25 20.07
N LYS A 186 -3.94 -2.11 21.09
CA LYS A 186 -3.22 -3.39 20.99
C LYS A 186 -3.76 -4.28 19.88
N ARG A 187 -5.08 -4.33 19.74
CA ARG A 187 -5.75 -5.17 18.76
C ARG A 187 -5.55 -4.65 17.33
N LEU A 188 -5.66 -3.34 17.16
CA LEU A 188 -5.41 -2.68 15.88
C LEU A 188 -3.95 -2.80 15.46
N TYR A 189 -3.02 -2.64 16.41
CA TYR A 189 -1.59 -2.80 16.15
C TYR A 189 -1.23 -4.24 15.76
N LEU A 190 -1.75 -5.24 16.46
CA LEU A 190 -1.52 -6.65 16.11
C LEU A 190 -2.11 -7.00 14.73
N GLY A 191 -3.28 -6.45 14.40
CA GLY A 191 -3.86 -6.57 13.07
C GLY A 191 -2.97 -5.94 11.99
N GLY A 192 -2.46 -4.74 12.26
CA GLY A 192 -1.51 -4.05 11.39
C GLY A 192 -0.18 -4.79 11.21
N LEU A 193 0.35 -5.42 12.28
CA LEU A 193 1.54 -6.27 12.20
C LEU A 193 1.33 -7.47 11.27
N LEU A 194 0.19 -8.15 11.41
CA LEU A 194 -0.17 -9.25 10.52
C LEU A 194 -0.20 -8.78 9.05
N CYS A 195 -0.85 -7.66 8.79
CA CYS A 195 -0.90 -7.08 7.45
C CYS A 195 0.49 -6.66 6.95
N SER A 196 1.34 -6.07 7.81
CA SER A 196 2.71 -5.69 7.47
C SER A 196 3.57 -6.89 7.06
N ILE A 197 3.38 -8.04 7.70
CA ILE A 197 4.05 -9.28 7.29
C ILE A 197 3.61 -9.68 5.89
N ILE A 198 2.31 -9.63 5.58
CA ILE A 198 1.77 -9.94 4.25
C ILE A 198 2.35 -8.99 3.19
N PHE A 199 2.41 -7.69 3.51
CA PHE A 199 3.04 -6.68 2.64
C PHE A 199 4.55 -6.93 2.41
N SER A 200 5.22 -7.58 3.34
CA SER A 200 6.67 -7.86 3.25
C SER A 200 7.02 -9.05 2.36
N ILE A 201 6.03 -9.87 1.98
CA ILE A 201 6.26 -11.06 1.15
C ILE A 201 6.06 -10.68 -0.32
N PRO A 202 7.12 -10.75 -1.17
CA PRO A 202 7.00 -10.54 -2.60
C PRO A 202 5.88 -11.41 -3.19
N ILE A 203 5.20 -10.94 -4.24
CA ILE A 203 4.05 -11.59 -4.88
C ILE A 203 2.77 -11.50 -4.01
N ILE A 204 2.79 -11.93 -2.74
CA ILE A 204 1.63 -11.84 -1.83
C ILE A 204 1.29 -10.37 -1.54
N ASN A 205 2.28 -9.50 -1.53
CA ASN A 205 2.13 -8.06 -1.41
C ASN A 205 1.15 -7.46 -2.45
N LEU A 206 1.00 -8.05 -3.64
CA LEU A 206 0.00 -7.60 -4.62
C LEU A 206 -1.44 -7.74 -4.10
N ILE A 207 -1.71 -8.75 -3.27
CA ILE A 207 -3.02 -8.99 -2.64
C ILE A 207 -3.13 -8.26 -1.30
N ALA A 208 -2.01 -7.82 -0.73
CA ALA A 208 -1.96 -7.24 0.60
C ALA A 208 -2.93 -6.05 0.81
N PRO A 209 -3.07 -5.06 -0.09
CA PRO A 209 -4.02 -3.98 0.08
C PRO A 209 -5.48 -4.47 0.16
N LEU A 210 -5.84 -5.45 -0.68
CA LEU A 210 -7.17 -6.07 -0.67
C LEU A 210 -7.40 -6.83 0.65
N PHE A 211 -6.45 -7.69 1.03
CA PHE A 211 -6.50 -8.43 2.28
C PHE A 211 -6.67 -7.49 3.47
N THR A 212 -5.85 -6.46 3.54
CA THR A 212 -5.84 -5.51 4.66
C THR A 212 -7.15 -4.73 4.77
N THR A 213 -7.74 -4.33 3.64
CA THR A 213 -9.04 -3.66 3.64
C THR A 213 -10.14 -4.58 4.16
N VAL A 214 -10.27 -5.78 3.61
CA VAL A 214 -11.31 -6.76 4.01
C VAL A 214 -11.13 -7.17 5.46
N PHE A 215 -9.90 -7.45 5.88
CA PHE A 215 -9.56 -7.76 7.27
C PHE A 215 -9.94 -6.63 8.22
N SER A 216 -9.63 -5.38 7.86
CA SER A 216 -9.94 -4.21 8.70
C SER A 216 -11.45 -4.00 8.85
N ILE A 217 -12.25 -4.28 7.81
CA ILE A 217 -13.72 -4.23 7.89
C ILE A 217 -14.22 -5.25 8.90
N HIS A 218 -13.78 -6.50 8.80
CA HIS A 218 -14.23 -7.56 9.71
C HIS A 218 -13.76 -7.29 11.15
N GLU A 219 -12.54 -6.80 11.31
CA GLU A 219 -11.99 -6.53 12.64
C GLU A 219 -12.67 -5.31 13.29
N PHE A 220 -12.91 -4.23 12.56
CA PHE A 220 -13.64 -3.06 13.02
C PHE A 220 -15.06 -3.42 13.47
N ASN A 221 -15.81 -4.11 12.62
CA ASN A 221 -17.18 -4.49 12.96
C ASN A 221 -17.24 -5.48 14.15
N LYS A 222 -16.28 -6.40 14.23
CA LYS A 222 -16.19 -7.32 15.36
C LYS A 222 -15.94 -6.59 16.67
N ILE A 223 -15.06 -5.59 16.68
CA ILE A 223 -14.81 -4.79 17.90
C ILE A 223 -16.07 -4.00 18.25
N ARG A 224 -16.72 -3.37 17.26
CA ARG A 224 -17.91 -2.55 17.46
C ARG A 224 -19.11 -3.33 18.00
N LEU A 225 -19.25 -4.60 17.62
CA LEU A 225 -20.35 -5.47 18.08
C LEU A 225 -20.07 -6.08 19.47
N THR A 226 -18.82 -6.04 19.94
CA THR A 226 -18.42 -6.60 21.23
C THR A 226 -18.33 -5.54 22.35
N ASN A 227 -18.33 -4.25 21.99
CA ASN A 227 -18.42 -3.11 22.89
C ASN A 227 -19.84 -2.55 22.91
#